data_4a9f98d405ee47161d511513f77ec583
#
_entry.id   4a9f98d405ee47161d511513f77ec583
#
_cell.length_a   1.000
_cell.length_b   1.000
_cell.length_c   1.000
_cell.angle_alpha   90.00
_cell.angle_beta   90.00
_cell.angle_gamma   90.00
#
_symmetry.space_group_name_H-M   'P 1'
#
loop_
_entity.id
_entity.type
_entity.pdbx_description
1 polymer ?
#
loop_
_entity_poly.entity_id
_entity_poly.type
_entity_poly.pdbx_seq_one_letter_code
_entity_poly.pdbx_strand_id
1 'polypeptide(L)'
;MKLGQRHLAFFAALAIVISATALIAADKHKPNKTGIPQMDEGKHALHALNRLTFGPRPGEAERVAAMGVDKWFEQQLHPEKINDQALNARLAGFRTLNMDAKAMFETFPPPQIAKMAENGRVSIPRDPEKRAVYEAMIAKYDERKDKKQDAAQNAQANPNGNGDAAVDEEAAKRQRQQEHRELRDEEAPTIARLNSESPDRRYQEILHMSPDDRERVLQALNPEERQAWMNDFTPPQKEEMQALQNPQQVVVSELQQAKILRAAYSERQLEEVMTDFWFNHFNVFIGKNLDRYYVTEYEQETI
;
A
#
# COMPACT_ATOMS: atom_id res chain seq x y z
N MET A 1 -16.25 12.39 27.54
CA MET A 1 -17.62 11.90 27.31
C MET A 1 -18.38 12.85 26.37
N LYS A 2 -18.02 12.98 25.08
CA LYS A 2 -18.74 13.81 24.07
C LYS A 2 -18.54 13.33 22.63
N LEU A 3 -18.05 12.11 22.39
CA LEU A 3 -17.87 11.57 21.03
C LEU A 3 -19.11 10.85 20.46
N GLY A 4 -20.04 10.41 21.33
CA GLY A 4 -21.18 9.60 20.89
C GLY A 4 -22.33 10.33 20.18
N GLN A 5 -22.34 11.65 20.13
CA GLN A 5 -23.47 12.42 19.56
C GLN A 5 -23.31 12.80 18.09
N ARG A 6 -22.12 12.74 17.54
CA ARG A 6 -21.89 13.13 16.14
C ARG A 6 -22.25 12.03 15.14
N HIS A 7 -22.06 10.77 15.52
CA HIS A 7 -22.39 9.63 14.65
C HIS A 7 -23.92 9.41 14.54
N LEU A 8 -24.68 9.73 15.60
CA LEU A 8 -26.14 9.63 15.55
C LEU A 8 -26.79 10.62 14.57
N ALA A 9 -26.18 11.77 14.35
CA ALA A 9 -26.72 12.81 13.47
C ALA A 9 -26.54 12.45 11.97
N PHE A 10 -25.50 11.73 11.63
CA PHE A 10 -25.21 11.36 10.23
C PHE A 10 -26.12 10.22 9.74
N PHE A 11 -26.37 9.24 10.61
CA PHE A 11 -27.32 8.15 10.31
C PHE A 11 -28.77 8.63 10.31
N ALA A 12 -29.11 9.63 11.11
CA ALA A 12 -30.45 10.23 11.09
C ALA A 12 -30.75 11.00 9.80
N ALA A 13 -29.76 11.66 9.19
CA ALA A 13 -29.93 12.36 7.92
C ALA A 13 -30.11 11.39 6.75
N LEU A 14 -29.42 10.26 6.74
CA LEU A 14 -29.58 9.22 5.71
C LEU A 14 -30.93 8.49 5.84
N ALA A 15 -31.39 8.23 7.07
CA ALA A 15 -32.71 7.63 7.32
C ALA A 15 -33.87 8.52 6.87
N ILE A 16 -33.73 9.85 6.92
CA ILE A 16 -34.79 10.80 6.49
C ILE A 16 -34.92 10.84 4.95
N VAL A 17 -33.84 10.65 4.22
CA VAL A 17 -33.92 10.58 2.74
C VAL A 17 -34.56 9.29 2.27
N ILE A 18 -34.38 8.18 2.98
CA ILE A 18 -35.02 6.89 2.66
C ILE A 18 -36.49 6.88 3.07
N SER A 19 -36.86 7.55 4.16
CA SER A 19 -38.25 7.60 4.63
C SER A 19 -39.16 8.54 3.82
N ALA A 20 -38.59 9.54 3.13
CA ALA A 20 -39.38 10.45 2.28
C ALA A 20 -39.85 9.78 0.97
N THR A 21 -39.22 8.72 0.51
CA THR A 21 -39.67 7.95 -0.66
C THR A 21 -40.67 6.85 -0.37
N ALA A 22 -40.81 6.43 0.89
CA ALA A 22 -41.72 5.37 1.29
C ALA A 22 -43.17 5.86 1.54
N LEU A 23 -43.41 7.16 1.66
CA LEU A 23 -44.74 7.70 1.98
C LEU A 23 -45.60 8.06 0.74
N ILE A 24 -45.13 7.84 -0.49
CA ILE A 24 -45.91 8.14 -1.73
C ILE A 24 -46.53 6.89 -2.36
N ALA A 25 -46.30 5.70 -1.79
CA ALA A 25 -46.81 4.45 -2.39
C ALA A 25 -47.94 3.76 -1.60
N ALA A 26 -48.86 4.53 -1.02
CA ALA A 26 -50.11 3.97 -0.47
C ALA A 26 -51.30 4.32 -1.33
N ASP A 27 -51.18 4.16 -2.64
CA ASP A 27 -52.33 4.15 -3.49
C ASP A 27 -52.61 2.70 -3.96
N LYS A 28 -53.86 2.25 -3.67
CA LYS A 28 -54.32 0.90 -3.97
C LYS A 28 -54.45 0.73 -5.50
N HIS A 29 -53.33 0.51 -6.18
CA HIS A 29 -53.36 0.05 -7.57
C HIS A 29 -53.36 -1.47 -7.59
N LYS A 30 -54.48 -2.06 -8.07
CA LYS A 30 -54.53 -3.48 -8.43
C LYS A 30 -53.35 -3.77 -9.38
N PRO A 31 -52.61 -4.88 -9.18
CA PRO A 31 -51.47 -5.20 -10.02
C PRO A 31 -51.96 -5.41 -11.46
N ASN A 32 -51.69 -4.45 -12.31
CA ASN A 32 -51.83 -4.62 -13.74
C ASN A 32 -50.75 -5.63 -14.13
N LYS A 33 -51.14 -6.82 -14.58
CA LYS A 33 -50.25 -7.87 -15.08
C LYS A 33 -49.67 -7.49 -16.43
N THR A 34 -48.91 -6.38 -16.49
CA THR A 34 -47.97 -6.13 -17.57
C THR A 34 -46.74 -6.95 -17.22
N GLY A 35 -46.56 -8.10 -17.90
CA GLY A 35 -45.53 -9.05 -17.64
C GLY A 35 -44.14 -8.48 -17.89
N ILE A 36 -43.57 -7.85 -16.88
CA ILE A 36 -42.11 -7.79 -16.77
C ILE A 36 -41.68 -9.23 -16.53
N PRO A 37 -40.87 -9.82 -17.42
CA PRO A 37 -40.39 -11.19 -17.19
C PRO A 37 -39.73 -11.23 -15.78
N GLN A 38 -40.27 -12.05 -14.89
CA GLN A 38 -39.68 -12.23 -13.59
C GLN A 38 -38.28 -12.78 -13.83
N MET A 39 -37.26 -12.02 -13.41
CA MET A 39 -35.87 -12.43 -13.60
C MET A 39 -35.67 -13.73 -12.85
N ASP A 40 -35.04 -14.71 -13.50
CA ASP A 40 -34.63 -15.94 -12.88
C ASP A 40 -33.76 -15.64 -11.64
N GLU A 41 -33.98 -16.35 -10.54
CA GLU A 41 -33.30 -16.09 -9.25
C GLU A 41 -31.76 -16.11 -9.40
N GLY A 42 -31.21 -16.99 -10.25
CA GLY A 42 -29.80 -17.03 -10.57
C GLY A 42 -29.31 -15.75 -11.25
N LYS A 43 -30.10 -15.22 -12.21
CA LYS A 43 -29.78 -13.95 -12.88
C LYS A 43 -29.93 -12.77 -11.94
N HIS A 44 -30.90 -12.82 -11.03
CA HIS A 44 -31.10 -11.78 -10.02
C HIS A 44 -29.92 -11.75 -9.05
N ALA A 45 -29.48 -12.91 -8.56
CA ALA A 45 -28.31 -13.02 -7.69
C ALA A 45 -27.03 -12.53 -8.42
N LEU A 46 -26.81 -12.96 -9.65
CA LEU A 46 -25.67 -12.51 -10.43
C LEU A 46 -25.69 -11.00 -10.67
N HIS A 47 -26.85 -10.42 -10.93
CA HIS A 47 -27.00 -8.98 -11.10
C HIS A 47 -26.68 -8.23 -9.80
N ALA A 48 -27.19 -8.69 -8.66
CA ALA A 48 -26.91 -8.09 -7.35
C ALA A 48 -25.41 -8.15 -7.03
N LEU A 49 -24.78 -9.30 -7.20
CA LEU A 49 -23.34 -9.47 -6.97
C LEU A 49 -22.49 -8.58 -7.86
N ASN A 50 -22.81 -8.48 -9.15
CA ASN A 50 -22.08 -7.59 -10.07
C ASN A 50 -22.23 -6.09 -9.73
N ARG A 51 -23.26 -5.70 -9.00
CA ARG A 51 -23.52 -4.29 -8.63
C ARG A 51 -23.04 -3.91 -7.25
N LEU A 52 -23.02 -4.87 -6.31
CA LEU A 52 -22.84 -4.64 -4.89
C LEU A 52 -21.59 -5.31 -4.32
N THR A 53 -20.80 -5.97 -5.19
CA THR A 53 -19.52 -6.58 -4.83
C THR A 53 -18.47 -6.27 -5.90
N PHE A 54 -17.21 -6.69 -5.67
CA PHE A 54 -16.17 -6.64 -6.71
C PHE A 54 -16.32 -7.74 -7.78
N GLY A 55 -17.43 -8.41 -7.79
CA GLY A 55 -17.79 -9.49 -8.70
C GLY A 55 -18.03 -10.82 -7.99
N PRO A 56 -18.83 -11.70 -8.59
CA PRO A 56 -19.17 -12.98 -7.97
C PRO A 56 -17.96 -13.91 -7.91
N ARG A 57 -17.75 -14.53 -6.76
CA ARG A 57 -16.79 -15.62 -6.58
C ARG A 57 -17.40 -16.95 -7.08
N PRO A 58 -16.57 -17.96 -7.39
CA PRO A 58 -17.07 -19.26 -7.80
C PRO A 58 -18.10 -19.83 -6.80
N GLY A 59 -19.28 -20.23 -7.31
CA GLY A 59 -20.38 -20.76 -6.49
C GLY A 59 -21.18 -19.72 -5.67
N GLU A 60 -20.82 -18.44 -5.75
CA GLU A 60 -21.47 -17.41 -4.93
C GLU A 60 -22.83 -17.03 -5.47
N ALA A 61 -23.00 -16.96 -6.80
CA ALA A 61 -24.29 -16.66 -7.41
C ALA A 61 -25.35 -17.72 -7.05
N GLU A 62 -24.99 -19.00 -7.07
CA GLU A 62 -25.85 -20.10 -6.66
C GLU A 62 -26.20 -20.03 -5.17
N ARG A 63 -25.23 -19.70 -4.32
CA ARG A 63 -25.43 -19.53 -2.88
C ARG A 63 -26.41 -18.39 -2.59
N VAL A 64 -26.22 -17.24 -3.25
CA VAL A 64 -27.09 -16.06 -3.06
C VAL A 64 -28.48 -16.30 -3.64
N ALA A 65 -28.61 -16.98 -4.78
CA ALA A 65 -29.91 -17.38 -5.34
C ALA A 65 -30.66 -18.31 -4.38
N ALA A 66 -29.98 -19.30 -3.81
CA ALA A 66 -30.60 -20.23 -2.84
C ALA A 66 -31.01 -19.56 -1.52
N MET A 67 -30.26 -18.53 -1.09
CA MET A 67 -30.58 -17.75 0.12
C MET A 67 -31.72 -16.73 -0.12
N GLY A 68 -31.82 -16.21 -1.32
CA GLY A 68 -32.60 -15.05 -1.71
C GLY A 68 -31.80 -13.75 -1.63
N VAL A 69 -31.85 -12.94 -2.70
CA VAL A 69 -31.09 -11.70 -2.84
C VAL A 69 -31.39 -10.71 -1.70
N ASP A 70 -32.66 -10.54 -1.35
CA ASP A 70 -33.08 -9.60 -0.29
C ASP A 70 -32.45 -9.97 1.05
N LYS A 71 -32.43 -11.26 1.38
CA LYS A 71 -31.85 -11.76 2.63
C LYS A 71 -30.33 -11.61 2.63
N TRP A 72 -29.67 -11.86 1.50
CA TRP A 72 -28.24 -11.63 1.35
C TRP A 72 -27.91 -10.14 1.50
N PHE A 73 -28.67 -9.26 0.86
CA PHE A 73 -28.47 -7.80 0.94
C PHE A 73 -28.65 -7.31 2.37
N GLU A 74 -29.70 -7.77 3.07
CA GLU A 74 -29.90 -7.43 4.49
C GLU A 74 -28.72 -7.86 5.37
N GLN A 75 -28.10 -9.01 5.09
CA GLN A 75 -26.88 -9.40 5.78
C GLN A 75 -25.73 -8.45 5.50
N GLN A 76 -25.58 -8.00 4.26
CA GLN A 76 -24.50 -7.06 3.86
C GLN A 76 -24.70 -5.67 4.48
N LEU A 77 -25.91 -5.26 4.82
CA LEU A 77 -26.18 -4.01 5.54
C LEU A 77 -25.76 -4.06 7.02
N HIS A 78 -25.39 -5.23 7.51
CA HIS A 78 -24.94 -5.45 8.89
C HIS A 78 -23.52 -6.06 8.92
N PRO A 79 -22.49 -5.36 8.40
CA PRO A 79 -21.14 -5.91 8.31
C PRO A 79 -20.55 -6.33 9.66
N GLU A 80 -20.97 -5.69 10.76
CA GLU A 80 -20.55 -6.02 12.11
C GLU A 80 -20.95 -7.44 12.55
N LYS A 81 -21.94 -8.05 11.87
CA LYS A 81 -22.41 -9.43 12.13
C LYS A 81 -21.76 -10.45 11.21
N ILE A 82 -21.02 -10.01 10.19
CA ILE A 82 -20.35 -10.89 9.23
C ILE A 82 -18.98 -11.27 9.78
N ASN A 83 -18.71 -12.56 9.85
CA ASN A 83 -17.40 -13.05 10.26
C ASN A 83 -16.38 -12.95 9.11
N ASP A 84 -15.33 -12.17 9.30
CA ASP A 84 -14.26 -11.97 8.34
C ASP A 84 -12.87 -12.39 8.86
N GLN A 85 -12.84 -13.36 9.77
CA GLN A 85 -11.61 -13.86 10.39
C GLN A 85 -10.58 -14.35 9.36
N ALA A 86 -11.04 -14.97 8.28
CA ALA A 86 -10.15 -15.48 7.25
C ALA A 86 -9.38 -14.35 6.53
N LEU A 87 -10.02 -13.21 6.30
CA LEU A 87 -9.38 -12.01 5.79
C LEU A 87 -8.46 -11.39 6.85
N ASN A 88 -8.94 -11.22 8.08
CA ASN A 88 -8.14 -10.64 9.17
C ASN A 88 -6.84 -11.41 9.39
N ALA A 89 -6.86 -12.74 9.29
CA ALA A 89 -5.66 -13.57 9.37
C ALA A 89 -4.66 -13.29 8.23
N ARG A 90 -5.14 -12.95 7.02
CA ARG A 90 -4.29 -12.57 5.89
C ARG A 90 -3.70 -11.17 6.04
N LEU A 91 -4.45 -10.26 6.64
CA LEU A 91 -4.04 -8.87 6.86
C LEU A 91 -3.15 -8.70 8.09
N ALA A 92 -3.12 -9.66 9.00
CA ALA A 92 -2.38 -9.57 10.27
C ALA A 92 -0.87 -9.33 10.09
N GLY A 93 -0.29 -9.73 8.95
CA GLY A 93 1.12 -9.50 8.63
C GLY A 93 1.43 -8.08 8.16
N PHE A 94 0.44 -7.25 7.85
CA PHE A 94 0.62 -5.89 7.34
C PHE A 94 0.68 -4.91 8.51
N ARG A 95 1.91 -4.50 8.86
CA ARG A 95 2.16 -3.66 10.03
C ARG A 95 1.52 -2.28 9.91
N THR A 96 1.57 -1.69 8.70
CA THR A 96 1.07 -0.32 8.47
C THR A 96 -0.42 -0.18 8.68
N LEU A 97 -1.19 -1.26 8.52
CA LEU A 97 -2.63 -1.25 8.77
C LEU A 97 -3.00 -1.09 10.26
N ASN A 98 -2.04 -1.34 11.16
CA ASN A 98 -2.22 -1.27 12.60
C ASN A 98 -1.43 -0.11 13.24
N MET A 99 -0.84 0.77 12.43
CA MET A 99 -0.09 1.93 12.88
C MET A 99 -0.93 3.20 12.74
N ASP A 100 -0.86 4.05 13.75
CA ASP A 100 -1.31 5.44 13.59
C ASP A 100 -0.34 6.23 12.69
N ALA A 101 -0.75 7.38 12.21
CA ALA A 101 0.05 8.21 11.33
C ALA A 101 1.42 8.56 11.94
N LYS A 102 1.49 8.81 13.26
CA LYS A 102 2.73 9.12 13.95
C LYS A 102 3.70 7.94 13.92
N ALA A 103 3.23 6.73 14.27
CA ALA A 103 4.04 5.52 14.23
C ALA A 103 4.54 5.22 12.81
N MET A 104 3.69 5.44 11.79
CA MET A 104 4.09 5.33 10.39
C MET A 104 5.19 6.32 10.01
N PHE A 105 5.07 7.59 10.39
CA PHE A 105 6.10 8.61 10.15
C PHE A 105 7.43 8.28 10.83
N GLU A 106 7.39 7.71 12.02
CA GLU A 106 8.58 7.33 12.76
C GLU A 106 9.26 6.07 12.20
N THR A 107 8.50 5.15 11.64
CA THR A 107 9.02 3.87 11.12
C THR A 107 9.38 3.96 9.64
N PHE A 108 8.56 4.63 8.85
CA PHE A 108 8.72 4.79 7.39
C PHE A 108 8.80 6.27 7.00
N PRO A 109 9.86 6.98 7.40
CA PRO A 109 9.92 8.44 7.28
C PRO A 109 9.81 8.90 5.82
N PRO A 110 9.09 10.02 5.56
CA PRO A 110 9.09 10.66 4.26
C PRO A 110 10.42 11.39 4.01
N PRO A 111 10.78 11.67 2.75
CA PRO A 111 12.04 12.32 2.39
C PRO A 111 12.29 13.67 3.09
N GLN A 112 11.21 14.37 3.44
CA GLN A 112 11.29 15.64 4.17
C GLN A 112 11.87 15.45 5.59
N ILE A 113 11.56 14.33 6.23
CA ILE A 113 12.09 14.00 7.56
C ILE A 113 13.58 13.75 7.51
N ALA A 114 14.10 13.07 6.48
CA ALA A 114 15.54 12.90 6.28
C ALA A 114 16.26 14.26 6.23
N LYS A 115 15.75 15.19 5.43
CA LYS A 115 16.27 16.56 5.36
C LYS A 115 16.18 17.32 6.69
N MET A 116 15.11 17.10 7.45
CA MET A 116 14.96 17.72 8.77
C MET A 116 15.94 17.13 9.79
N ALA A 117 16.20 15.82 9.71
CA ALA A 117 17.18 15.12 10.55
C ALA A 117 18.61 15.57 10.23
N GLU A 118 18.98 15.69 8.95
CA GLU A 118 20.27 16.24 8.50
C GLU A 118 20.50 17.65 9.10
N ASN A 119 19.47 18.49 9.10
CA ASN A 119 19.55 19.86 9.65
C ASN A 119 19.38 19.91 11.20
N GLY A 120 19.35 18.77 11.89
CA GLY A 120 19.21 18.71 13.35
C GLY A 120 17.84 19.12 13.89
N ARG A 121 16.81 19.24 13.03
CA ARG A 121 15.44 19.63 13.41
C ARG A 121 14.61 18.45 13.91
N VAL A 122 15.01 17.23 13.56
CA VAL A 122 14.42 15.98 14.00
C VAL A 122 15.53 15.07 14.49
N SER A 123 15.31 14.42 15.62
CA SER A 123 16.30 13.45 16.16
C SER A 123 16.20 12.13 15.40
N ILE A 124 17.35 11.57 15.03
CA ILE A 124 17.44 10.19 14.51
C ILE A 124 17.01 9.23 15.63
N PRO A 125 16.13 8.26 15.36
CA PRO A 125 15.69 7.28 16.34
C PRO A 125 16.86 6.49 16.97
N ARG A 126 16.69 6.05 18.22
CA ARG A 126 17.68 5.20 18.90
C ARG A 126 17.52 3.73 18.55
N ASP A 127 16.34 3.33 18.16
CA ASP A 127 16.03 1.99 17.70
C ASP A 127 16.86 1.65 16.45
N PRO A 128 17.60 0.53 16.43
CA PRO A 128 18.54 0.23 15.34
C PRO A 128 17.88 0.12 13.96
N GLU A 129 16.68 -0.47 13.90
CA GLU A 129 15.97 -0.68 12.65
C GLU A 129 15.48 0.65 12.06
N LYS A 130 14.79 1.46 12.88
CA LYS A 130 14.36 2.81 12.49
C LYS A 130 15.55 3.71 12.15
N ARG A 131 16.62 3.62 12.94
CA ARG A 131 17.85 4.38 12.71
C ARG A 131 18.45 4.06 11.35
N ALA A 132 18.56 2.79 10.99
CA ALA A 132 19.12 2.35 9.72
C ALA A 132 18.33 2.93 8.52
N VAL A 133 16.99 3.00 8.63
CA VAL A 133 16.13 3.60 7.61
C VAL A 133 16.38 5.11 7.47
N TYR A 134 16.50 5.84 8.59
CA TYR A 134 16.80 7.27 8.57
C TYR A 134 18.16 7.55 7.94
N GLU A 135 19.20 6.82 8.36
CA GLU A 135 20.56 6.96 7.84
C GLU A 135 20.62 6.66 6.33
N ALA A 136 19.96 5.59 5.88
CA ALA A 136 19.87 5.27 4.46
C ALA A 136 19.17 6.38 3.65
N MET A 137 18.15 7.01 4.20
CA MET A 137 17.45 8.10 3.53
C MET A 137 18.28 9.39 3.49
N ILE A 138 19.01 9.69 4.54
CA ILE A 138 19.93 10.86 4.58
C ILE A 138 21.03 10.67 3.54
N ALA A 139 21.68 9.51 3.49
CA ALA A 139 22.71 9.21 2.50
C ALA A 139 22.19 9.38 1.05
N LYS A 140 20.99 8.85 0.75
CA LYS A 140 20.35 9.03 -0.56
C LYS A 140 19.98 10.47 -0.89
N TYR A 141 19.64 11.25 0.12
CA TYR A 141 19.37 12.67 -0.07
C TYR A 141 20.65 13.44 -0.44
N ASP A 142 21.75 13.16 0.26
CA ASP A 142 23.04 13.78 0.01
C ASP A 142 23.57 13.40 -1.38
N GLU A 143 23.54 12.14 -1.75
CA GLU A 143 23.93 11.66 -3.10
C GLU A 143 23.13 12.37 -4.22
N ARG A 144 21.82 12.55 -4.03
CA ARG A 144 20.99 13.27 -5.00
C ARG A 144 21.32 14.76 -5.10
N LYS A 145 21.73 15.35 -3.99
CA LYS A 145 22.15 16.75 -3.92
C LYS A 145 23.47 16.95 -4.69
N ASP A 146 24.42 16.05 -4.47
CA ASP A 146 25.72 16.09 -5.14
C ASP A 146 25.56 15.87 -6.65
N LYS A 147 24.82 14.85 -7.08
CA LYS A 147 24.49 14.61 -8.50
C LYS A 147 23.82 15.80 -9.18
N LYS A 148 22.96 16.55 -8.46
CA LYS A 148 22.34 17.76 -9.01
C LYS A 148 23.33 18.91 -9.13
N GLN A 149 24.26 19.04 -8.21
CA GLN A 149 25.31 20.06 -8.28
C GLN A 149 26.26 19.76 -9.44
N ASP A 150 26.69 18.51 -9.60
CA ASP A 150 27.55 18.08 -10.70
C ASP A 150 26.86 18.26 -12.06
N ALA A 151 25.60 17.88 -12.17
CA ALA A 151 24.80 18.09 -13.38
C ALA A 151 24.65 19.59 -13.74
N ALA A 152 24.46 20.45 -12.74
CA ALA A 152 24.35 21.89 -12.93
C ALA A 152 25.71 22.50 -13.38
N GLN A 153 26.81 22.02 -12.82
CA GLN A 153 28.16 22.45 -13.21
C GLN A 153 28.49 21.99 -14.64
N ASN A 154 28.16 20.74 -14.98
CA ASN A 154 28.37 20.20 -16.34
C ASN A 154 27.48 20.90 -17.38
N ALA A 155 26.25 21.24 -17.07
CA ALA A 155 25.38 22.02 -17.96
C ALA A 155 25.89 23.45 -18.21
N GLN A 156 26.53 24.05 -17.23
CA GLN A 156 27.19 25.36 -17.42
C GLN A 156 28.51 25.27 -18.25
N ALA A 157 29.19 24.13 -18.16
CA ALA A 157 30.44 23.89 -18.89
C ALA A 157 30.21 23.54 -20.38
N ASN A 158 29.06 23.02 -20.78
CA ASN A 158 28.74 22.61 -22.15
C ASN A 158 27.30 22.98 -22.58
N PRO A 159 27.01 24.25 -22.87
CA PRO A 159 25.66 24.73 -23.22
C PRO A 159 25.13 24.25 -24.59
N ASN A 160 25.95 23.59 -25.42
CA ASN A 160 25.59 23.17 -26.79
C ASN A 160 25.65 21.65 -27.01
N GLY A 161 25.50 20.85 -25.98
CA GLY A 161 25.51 19.38 -26.10
C GLY A 161 24.25 18.81 -26.77
N ASN A 162 24.13 18.99 -28.08
CA ASN A 162 23.21 18.21 -28.92
C ASN A 162 23.98 16.95 -29.39
N GLY A 163 24.12 15.97 -28.49
CA GLY A 163 24.63 14.64 -28.84
C GLY A 163 23.47 13.70 -29.19
N ASP A 164 23.68 12.81 -30.12
CA ASP A 164 22.75 11.75 -30.53
C ASP A 164 22.28 10.94 -29.31
N ALA A 165 21.07 11.15 -28.86
CA ALA A 165 20.52 10.60 -27.62
C ALA A 165 20.58 9.05 -27.55
N ALA A 166 20.55 8.37 -28.69
CA ALA A 166 20.61 6.91 -28.76
C ALA A 166 22.03 6.34 -28.54
N VAL A 167 23.09 7.07 -28.97
CA VAL A 167 24.49 6.66 -28.78
C VAL A 167 24.89 6.89 -27.33
N ASP A 168 24.38 7.95 -26.72
CA ASP A 168 24.62 8.28 -25.30
C ASP A 168 23.94 7.26 -24.37
N GLU A 169 22.78 6.73 -24.74
CA GLU A 169 22.08 5.74 -23.92
C GLU A 169 22.80 4.39 -23.87
N GLU A 170 23.33 3.91 -25.01
CA GLU A 170 24.10 2.67 -25.07
C GLU A 170 25.44 2.78 -24.32
N ALA A 171 26.13 3.91 -24.45
CA ALA A 171 27.35 4.20 -23.70
C ALA A 171 27.07 4.25 -22.18
N ALA A 172 26.03 4.94 -21.77
CA ALA A 172 25.61 5.03 -20.37
C ALA A 172 25.21 3.65 -19.81
N LYS A 173 24.63 2.77 -20.63
CA LYS A 173 24.29 1.40 -20.24
C LYS A 173 25.54 0.55 -20.03
N ARG A 174 26.52 0.65 -20.93
CA ARG A 174 27.79 -0.06 -20.80
C ARG A 174 28.58 0.42 -19.58
N GLN A 175 28.61 1.71 -19.34
CA GLN A 175 29.23 2.28 -18.15
C GLN A 175 28.58 1.76 -16.86
N ARG A 176 27.26 1.80 -16.74
CA ARG A 176 26.55 1.23 -15.58
C ARG A 176 26.82 -0.26 -15.38
N GLN A 177 26.95 -1.03 -16.46
CA GLN A 177 27.29 -2.45 -16.37
C GLN A 177 28.73 -2.66 -15.89
N GLN A 178 29.65 -1.81 -16.30
CA GLN A 178 31.04 -1.86 -15.86
C GLN A 178 31.14 -1.47 -14.37
N GLU A 179 30.56 -0.36 -13.99
CA GLU A 179 30.48 0.10 -12.60
C GLU A 179 29.89 -0.97 -11.68
N HIS A 180 28.82 -1.64 -12.12
CA HIS A 180 28.22 -2.74 -11.36
C HIS A 180 29.16 -3.96 -11.23
N ARG A 181 29.94 -4.30 -12.27
CA ARG A 181 30.94 -5.39 -12.19
C ARG A 181 32.06 -5.05 -11.23
N GLU A 182 32.61 -3.86 -11.32
CA GLU A 182 33.67 -3.39 -10.44
C GLU A 182 33.21 -3.39 -8.97
N LEU A 183 32.02 -2.85 -8.71
CA LEU A 183 31.41 -2.87 -7.39
C LEU A 183 31.20 -4.30 -6.85
N ARG A 184 30.76 -5.21 -7.73
CA ARG A 184 30.56 -6.61 -7.38
C ARG A 184 31.87 -7.31 -7.02
N ASP A 185 32.92 -7.08 -7.80
CA ASP A 185 34.22 -7.68 -7.53
C ASP A 185 34.80 -7.14 -6.21
N GLU A 186 34.59 -5.86 -5.91
CA GLU A 186 35.00 -5.22 -4.67
C GLU A 186 34.24 -5.78 -3.45
N GLU A 187 32.93 -5.94 -3.55
CA GLU A 187 32.08 -6.43 -2.45
C GLU A 187 31.98 -7.95 -2.36
N ALA A 188 32.58 -8.71 -3.30
CA ALA A 188 32.53 -10.16 -3.33
C ALA A 188 32.97 -10.83 -1.99
N PRO A 189 34.03 -10.39 -1.29
CA PRO A 189 34.41 -10.93 -0.01
C PRO A 189 33.35 -10.69 1.08
N THR A 190 32.74 -9.50 1.10
CA THR A 190 31.69 -9.13 2.04
C THR A 190 30.44 -9.97 1.80
N ILE A 191 30.02 -10.12 0.54
CA ILE A 191 28.87 -10.93 0.13
C ILE A 191 29.10 -12.41 0.49
N ALA A 192 30.29 -12.95 0.22
CA ALA A 192 30.63 -14.33 0.55
C ALA A 192 30.56 -14.58 2.08
N ARG A 193 31.06 -13.65 2.88
CA ARG A 193 30.98 -13.71 4.34
C ARG A 193 29.53 -13.69 4.81
N LEU A 194 28.71 -12.75 4.31
CA LEU A 194 27.30 -12.65 4.66
C LEU A 194 26.51 -13.90 4.23
N ASN A 195 26.86 -14.51 3.11
CA ASN A 195 26.25 -15.78 2.67
C ASN A 195 26.58 -16.95 3.59
N SER A 196 27.70 -16.91 4.30
CA SER A 196 28.08 -17.95 5.27
C SER A 196 27.36 -17.81 6.63
N GLU A 197 26.76 -16.66 6.90
CA GLU A 197 26.02 -16.41 8.13
C GLU A 197 24.59 -16.94 8.08
N SER A 198 24.00 -17.20 9.27
CA SER A 198 22.57 -17.49 9.36
C SER A 198 21.73 -16.29 8.88
N PRO A 199 20.50 -16.50 8.40
CA PRO A 199 19.64 -15.41 7.95
C PRO A 199 19.49 -14.26 8.96
N ASP A 200 19.27 -14.58 10.24
CA ASP A 200 19.14 -13.57 11.29
C ASP A 200 20.44 -12.79 11.52
N ARG A 201 21.59 -13.45 11.52
CA ARG A 201 22.88 -12.78 11.65
C ARG A 201 23.18 -11.90 10.45
N ARG A 202 22.95 -12.40 9.24
CA ARG A 202 23.07 -11.64 8.00
C ARG A 202 22.24 -10.36 8.05
N TYR A 203 21.00 -10.49 8.47
CA TYR A 203 20.09 -9.35 8.64
C TYR A 203 20.63 -8.32 9.63
N GLN A 204 21.05 -8.77 10.82
CA GLN A 204 21.61 -7.88 11.84
C GLN A 204 22.89 -7.19 11.37
N GLU A 205 23.77 -7.89 10.68
CA GLU A 205 24.98 -7.29 10.13
C GLU A 205 24.67 -6.20 9.10
N ILE A 206 23.73 -6.45 8.19
CA ILE A 206 23.28 -5.46 7.20
C ILE A 206 22.74 -4.21 7.90
N LEU A 207 21.97 -4.35 8.97
CA LEU A 207 21.46 -3.20 9.72
C LEU A 207 22.56 -2.37 10.39
N HIS A 208 23.62 -3.03 10.85
CA HIS A 208 24.74 -2.37 11.56
C HIS A 208 25.84 -1.84 10.65
N MET A 209 25.79 -2.13 9.34
CA MET A 209 26.69 -1.52 8.36
C MET A 209 26.49 -0.01 8.30
N SER A 210 27.55 0.72 7.91
CA SER A 210 27.38 2.10 7.52
C SER A 210 26.38 2.23 6.35
N PRO A 211 25.70 3.37 6.17
CA PRO A 211 24.77 3.55 5.05
C PRO A 211 25.43 3.27 3.70
N ASP A 212 26.66 3.74 3.52
CA ASP A 212 27.40 3.59 2.26
C ASP A 212 27.79 2.13 2.00
N ASP A 213 28.36 1.43 2.99
CA ASP A 213 28.71 0.01 2.85
C ASP A 213 27.48 -0.84 2.60
N ARG A 214 26.38 -0.56 3.30
CA ARG A 214 25.10 -1.25 3.10
C ARG A 214 24.58 -1.06 1.67
N GLU A 215 24.59 0.16 1.16
CA GLU A 215 24.12 0.44 -0.19
C GLU A 215 25.01 -0.24 -1.24
N ARG A 216 26.33 -0.21 -1.08
CA ARG A 216 27.30 -0.90 -1.96
C ARG A 216 27.05 -2.40 -2.00
N VAL A 217 26.93 -3.05 -0.85
CA VAL A 217 26.63 -4.49 -0.76
C VAL A 217 25.29 -4.82 -1.42
N LEU A 218 24.22 -4.06 -1.14
CA LEU A 218 22.90 -4.31 -1.72
C LEU A 218 22.85 -4.05 -3.22
N GLN A 219 23.62 -3.09 -3.73
CA GLN A 219 23.74 -2.82 -5.16
C GLN A 219 24.57 -3.89 -5.88
N ALA A 220 25.60 -4.43 -5.23
CA ALA A 220 26.47 -5.46 -5.78
C ALA A 220 25.78 -6.84 -5.93
N LEU A 221 24.68 -7.10 -5.19
CA LEU A 221 23.91 -8.34 -5.32
C LEU A 221 23.28 -8.46 -6.70
N ASN A 222 23.43 -9.62 -7.33
CA ASN A 222 22.64 -9.95 -8.50
C ASN A 222 21.15 -10.23 -8.11
N PRO A 223 20.22 -10.24 -9.09
CA PRO A 223 18.81 -10.48 -8.80
C PRO A 223 18.52 -11.81 -8.09
N GLU A 224 19.28 -12.87 -8.41
CA GLU A 224 19.11 -14.20 -7.83
C GLU A 224 19.56 -14.24 -6.36
N GLU A 225 20.70 -13.67 -6.04
CA GLU A 225 21.22 -13.55 -4.68
C GLU A 225 20.30 -12.69 -3.80
N ARG A 226 19.84 -11.56 -4.35
CA ARG A 226 18.88 -10.69 -3.67
C ARG A 226 17.58 -11.43 -3.37
N GLN A 227 17.06 -12.18 -4.34
CA GLN A 227 15.85 -12.99 -4.14
C GLN A 227 16.08 -14.10 -3.10
N ALA A 228 17.24 -14.75 -3.10
CA ALA A 228 17.61 -15.76 -2.11
C ALA A 228 17.63 -15.17 -0.70
N TRP A 229 18.31 -14.01 -0.51
CA TRP A 229 18.31 -13.34 0.78
C TRP A 229 16.90 -12.95 1.24
N MET A 230 16.11 -12.39 0.34
CA MET A 230 14.72 -12.05 0.65
C MET A 230 13.87 -13.27 1.00
N ASN A 231 14.12 -14.44 0.40
CA ASN A 231 13.39 -15.66 0.75
C ASN A 231 13.73 -16.17 2.15
N ASP A 232 14.98 -16.01 2.55
CA ASP A 232 15.48 -16.45 3.85
C ASP A 232 14.95 -15.59 5.03
N PHE A 233 14.62 -14.33 4.77
CA PHE A 233 14.18 -13.40 5.80
C PHE A 233 12.73 -13.62 6.23
N THR A 234 12.45 -13.33 7.50
CA THR A 234 11.08 -13.29 8.03
C THR A 234 10.28 -12.14 7.40
N PRO A 235 8.94 -12.17 7.41
CA PRO A 235 8.13 -11.08 6.87
C PRO A 235 8.49 -9.69 7.40
N PRO A 236 8.69 -9.46 8.71
CA PRO A 236 9.15 -8.17 9.22
C PRO A 236 10.53 -7.75 8.69
N GLN A 237 11.50 -8.68 8.63
CA GLN A 237 12.83 -8.39 8.09
C GLN A 237 12.79 -8.01 6.61
N LYS A 238 11.92 -8.66 5.81
CA LYS A 238 11.69 -8.28 4.40
C LYS A 238 11.19 -6.86 4.26
N GLU A 239 10.22 -6.50 5.09
CA GLU A 239 9.63 -5.17 5.13
C GLU A 239 10.68 -4.11 5.46
N GLU A 240 11.55 -4.37 6.44
CA GLU A 240 12.60 -3.44 6.82
C GLU A 240 13.71 -3.33 5.77
N MET A 241 14.11 -4.45 5.15
CA MET A 241 15.01 -4.40 4.00
C MET A 241 14.42 -3.58 2.83
N GLN A 242 13.12 -3.64 2.62
CA GLN A 242 12.43 -2.79 1.65
C GLN A 242 12.42 -1.33 2.12
N ALA A 243 12.21 -1.08 3.40
CA ALA A 243 12.23 0.25 3.99
C ALA A 243 13.58 0.95 3.87
N LEU A 244 14.70 0.22 3.96
CA LEU A 244 16.05 0.76 3.71
C LEU A 244 16.19 1.32 2.29
N GLN A 245 15.50 0.72 1.32
CA GLN A 245 15.52 1.20 -0.06
C GLN A 245 14.51 2.32 -0.31
N ASN A 246 13.29 2.13 0.13
CA ASN A 246 12.20 3.10 -0.03
C ASN A 246 11.11 2.89 1.04
N PRO A 247 11.21 3.56 2.20
CA PRO A 247 10.26 3.36 3.28
C PRO A 247 8.81 3.70 2.89
N GLN A 248 8.61 4.69 2.03
CA GLN A 248 7.27 5.04 1.56
C GLN A 248 6.64 3.93 0.71
N GLN A 249 7.45 3.14 0.01
CA GLN A 249 6.95 2.03 -0.80
C GLN A 249 6.36 0.91 0.05
N VAL A 250 6.86 0.70 1.27
CA VAL A 250 6.29 -0.27 2.21
C VAL A 250 4.83 0.10 2.51
N VAL A 251 4.59 1.36 2.91
CA VAL A 251 3.23 1.85 3.21
C VAL A 251 2.31 1.69 1.99
N VAL A 252 2.76 2.12 0.81
CA VAL A 252 1.97 2.03 -0.43
C VAL A 252 1.68 0.57 -0.81
N SER A 253 2.69 -0.30 -0.69
CA SER A 253 2.56 -1.72 -1.05
C SER A 253 1.56 -2.44 -0.16
N GLU A 254 1.62 -2.23 1.14
CA GLU A 254 0.71 -2.87 2.09
C GLU A 254 -0.73 -2.38 1.91
N LEU A 255 -0.93 -1.08 1.72
CA LEU A 255 -2.26 -0.54 1.41
C LEU A 255 -2.85 -1.14 0.12
N GLN A 256 -2.06 -1.22 -0.95
CA GLN A 256 -2.51 -1.79 -2.21
C GLN A 256 -2.82 -3.29 -2.09
N GLN A 257 -1.94 -4.05 -1.42
CA GLN A 257 -2.15 -5.47 -1.19
C GLN A 257 -3.36 -5.72 -0.30
N ALA A 258 -3.54 -4.93 0.78
CA ALA A 258 -4.70 -5.01 1.65
C ALA A 258 -5.99 -4.77 0.88
N LYS A 259 -6.03 -3.76 0.00
CA LYS A 259 -7.20 -3.48 -0.84
C LYS A 259 -7.53 -4.65 -1.77
N ILE A 260 -6.53 -5.26 -2.40
CA ILE A 260 -6.72 -6.45 -3.25
C ILE A 260 -7.25 -7.64 -2.43
N LEU A 261 -6.67 -7.87 -1.24
CA LEU A 261 -7.10 -8.97 -0.38
C LEU A 261 -8.54 -8.76 0.13
N ARG A 262 -8.91 -7.54 0.51
CA ARG A 262 -10.28 -7.19 0.89
C ARG A 262 -11.25 -7.43 -0.26
N ALA A 263 -10.97 -6.91 -1.44
CA ALA A 263 -11.80 -7.12 -2.61
C ALA A 263 -12.00 -8.61 -2.95
N ALA A 264 -10.94 -9.43 -2.81
CA ALA A 264 -10.98 -10.84 -3.17
C ALA A 264 -11.57 -11.76 -2.09
N TYR A 265 -11.34 -11.45 -0.79
CA TYR A 265 -11.59 -12.40 0.30
C TYR A 265 -12.57 -11.91 1.36
N SER A 266 -12.87 -10.60 1.44
CA SER A 266 -13.85 -10.12 2.42
C SER A 266 -15.22 -10.74 2.19
N GLU A 267 -15.87 -11.18 3.25
CA GLU A 267 -17.28 -11.56 3.24
C GLU A 267 -18.21 -10.32 3.36
N ARG A 268 -17.63 -9.14 3.70
CA ARG A 268 -18.32 -7.85 3.83
C ARG A 268 -18.23 -7.05 2.54
N GLN A 269 -18.62 -7.66 1.43
CA GLN A 269 -18.36 -7.13 0.09
C GLN A 269 -19.01 -5.76 -0.18
N LEU A 270 -20.21 -5.52 0.35
CA LEU A 270 -20.88 -4.23 0.19
C LEU A 270 -20.12 -3.11 0.93
N GLU A 271 -19.62 -3.37 2.14
CA GLU A 271 -18.80 -2.43 2.91
C GLU A 271 -17.54 -2.07 2.12
N GLU A 272 -16.84 -3.06 1.57
CA GLU A 272 -15.62 -2.82 0.79
C GLU A 272 -15.86 -2.04 -0.52
N VAL A 273 -16.95 -2.34 -1.24
CA VAL A 273 -17.32 -1.59 -2.45
C VAL A 273 -17.73 -0.16 -2.12
N MET A 274 -18.45 0.06 -1.02
CA MET A 274 -18.83 1.40 -0.59
C MET A 274 -17.62 2.20 -0.11
N THR A 275 -16.69 1.57 0.60
CA THR A 275 -15.40 2.19 0.98
C THR A 275 -14.62 2.61 -0.27
N ASP A 276 -14.49 1.73 -1.28
CA ASP A 276 -13.82 2.06 -2.54
C ASP A 276 -14.53 3.20 -3.28
N PHE A 277 -15.87 3.18 -3.33
CA PHE A 277 -16.67 4.25 -3.92
C PHE A 277 -16.39 5.61 -3.26
N TRP A 278 -16.46 5.69 -1.95
CA TRP A 278 -16.24 6.94 -1.22
C TRP A 278 -14.79 7.40 -1.31
N PHE A 279 -13.83 6.49 -1.25
CA PHE A 279 -12.41 6.77 -1.45
C PHE A 279 -12.17 7.47 -2.80
N ASN A 280 -12.76 6.93 -3.87
CA ASN A 280 -12.66 7.52 -5.20
C ASN A 280 -13.48 8.81 -5.32
N HIS A 281 -14.67 8.87 -4.70
CA HIS A 281 -15.53 10.06 -4.74
C HIS A 281 -14.86 11.27 -4.09
N PHE A 282 -14.18 11.09 -2.97
CA PHE A 282 -13.43 12.16 -2.31
C PHE A 282 -12.03 12.39 -2.89
N ASN A 283 -11.69 11.67 -3.96
CA ASN A 283 -10.41 11.79 -4.66
C ASN A 283 -9.20 11.68 -3.73
N VAL A 284 -9.20 10.70 -2.83
CA VAL A 284 -8.08 10.42 -1.94
C VAL A 284 -6.96 9.77 -2.75
N PHE A 285 -5.85 10.47 -2.93
CA PHE A 285 -4.76 10.03 -3.80
C PHE A 285 -3.51 9.66 -2.99
N ILE A 286 -3.22 8.37 -2.91
CA ILE A 286 -2.07 7.80 -2.18
C ILE A 286 -0.70 8.33 -2.66
N GLY A 287 -0.60 8.80 -3.88
CA GLY A 287 0.62 9.38 -4.46
C GLY A 287 0.91 10.80 -4.03
N LYS A 288 0.01 11.48 -3.31
CA LYS A 288 0.13 12.89 -2.96
C LYS A 288 0.88 13.06 -1.63
N ASN A 289 2.18 13.28 -1.73
CA ASN A 289 3.06 13.62 -0.59
C ASN A 289 2.82 12.80 0.69
N LEU A 290 2.34 13.46 1.74
CA LEU A 290 2.12 12.88 3.06
C LEU A 290 0.76 12.20 3.22
N ASP A 291 -0.17 12.36 2.28
CA ASP A 291 -1.54 11.83 2.37
C ASP A 291 -1.52 10.30 2.57
N ARG A 292 -0.54 9.60 1.98
CA ARG A 292 -0.35 8.14 2.11
C ARG A 292 -0.27 7.63 3.55
N TYR A 293 0.19 8.46 4.48
CA TYR A 293 0.32 8.10 5.90
C TYR A 293 -1.00 8.23 6.66
N TYR A 294 -1.94 8.99 6.10
CA TYR A 294 -3.26 9.20 6.68
C TYR A 294 -4.35 8.33 6.04
N VAL A 295 -4.04 7.67 4.92
CA VAL A 295 -5.04 6.88 4.16
C VAL A 295 -5.63 5.78 5.02
N THR A 296 -4.81 5.06 5.81
CA THR A 296 -5.29 3.97 6.67
C THR A 296 -6.28 4.47 7.72
N GLU A 297 -5.95 5.56 8.44
CA GLU A 297 -6.87 6.18 9.39
C GLU A 297 -8.13 6.70 8.70
N TYR A 298 -7.96 7.29 7.52
CA TYR A 298 -9.08 7.83 6.75
C TYR A 298 -10.07 6.74 6.31
N GLU A 299 -9.58 5.59 5.83
CA GLU A 299 -10.42 4.44 5.48
C GLU A 299 -11.12 3.83 6.71
N GLN A 300 -10.44 3.78 7.86
CA GLN A 300 -10.96 3.13 9.07
C GLN A 300 -11.89 4.02 9.89
N GLU A 301 -11.65 5.33 9.93
CA GLU A 301 -12.33 6.23 10.84
C GLU A 301 -13.32 7.20 10.16
N THR A 302 -13.18 7.40 8.85
CA THR A 302 -13.93 8.46 8.15
C THR A 302 -14.89 7.90 7.11
N ILE A 303 -14.54 6.81 6.44
CA ILE A 303 -15.36 6.14 5.44
C ILE A 303 -16.03 4.91 6.04
#